data_901a2636bb5013b86db51a2c6f50c5e0
#
_entry.id   901a2636bb5013b86db51a2c6f50c5e0
#
_cell.length_a   1.000
_cell.length_b   1.000
_cell.length_c   1.000
_cell.angle_alpha   90.00
_cell.angle_beta   90.00
_cell.angle_gamma   90.00
#
_symmetry.space_group_name_H-M   'P 1'
#
loop_
_entity.id
_entity.type
_entity.pdbx_description
1 polymer ?
#
loop_
_entity_poly.entity_id
_entity_poly.type
_entity_poly.pdbx_seq_one_letter_code
_entity_poly.pdbx_strand_id
1 'polypeptide(L)'
;GELLNMQIWDFFIDTGGTFTDCLGKEVGKKEIREKVLSRGSLTAKVVEQLSDFEIKLGNESDWPNNFPSGFKIFLTEIDQTALKVESWNVETKILRFSEALRKSEITGETIELFSGWEAPILGMRLILARTMQKQSDCQIRMRLATTRCTNALLEDTGQKPVLFLTQGFPDLMEI
;
A
#
# COMPACT_ATOMS: atom_id res chain seq x y z
N GLY A 1 20.85 -24.85 -14.26
CA GLY A 1 21.58 -24.67 -12.99
C GLY A 1 21.25 -23.43 -12.20
N GLU A 2 20.34 -22.51 -12.67
CA GLU A 2 20.09 -21.23 -12.00
C GLU A 2 18.88 -21.21 -11.04
N LEU A 3 18.12 -22.27 -10.96
CA LEU A 3 16.94 -22.35 -10.06
C LEU A 3 17.26 -22.79 -8.61
N LEU A 4 18.51 -23.11 -8.30
CA LEU A 4 18.90 -23.74 -7.02
C LEU A 4 19.09 -22.76 -5.86
N ASN A 5 19.00 -21.42 -6.06
CA ASN A 5 19.23 -20.43 -5.01
C ASN A 5 18.13 -19.35 -4.90
N MET A 6 16.96 -19.55 -5.47
CA MET A 6 15.87 -18.59 -5.29
C MET A 6 15.34 -18.66 -3.86
N GLN A 7 15.30 -17.51 -3.19
CA GLN A 7 14.73 -17.41 -1.85
C GLN A 7 13.21 -17.55 -1.92
N ILE A 8 12.66 -18.36 -1.03
CA ILE A 8 11.21 -18.60 -0.98
C ILE A 8 10.60 -17.68 0.08
N TRP A 9 9.64 -16.89 -0.35
CA TRP A 9 8.87 -16.00 0.49
C TRP A 9 7.40 -16.39 0.53
N ASP A 10 6.86 -16.51 1.73
CA ASP A 10 5.43 -16.66 1.99
C ASP A 10 4.86 -15.31 2.41
N PHE A 11 3.82 -14.86 1.70
CA PHE A 11 3.05 -13.66 2.05
C PHE A 11 1.63 -14.04 2.43
N PHE A 12 1.16 -13.45 3.53
CA PHE A 12 -0.21 -13.54 4.01
C PHE A 12 -0.74 -12.11 4.08
N ILE A 13 -1.78 -11.82 3.32
CA ILE A 13 -2.27 -10.46 3.16
C ILE A 13 -3.77 -10.44 3.44
N ASP A 14 -4.18 -9.58 4.36
CA ASP A 14 -5.57 -9.34 4.70
C ASP A 14 -5.97 -7.93 4.28
N THR A 15 -6.84 -7.85 3.27
CA THR A 15 -7.34 -6.59 2.74
C THR A 15 -8.62 -6.19 3.44
N GLY A 16 -8.54 -5.19 4.32
CA GLY A 16 -9.68 -4.52 4.94
C GLY A 16 -10.24 -3.38 4.08
N GLY A 17 -11.23 -2.68 4.61
CA GLY A 17 -11.83 -1.50 3.94
C GLY A 17 -10.86 -0.32 3.83
N THR A 18 -10.13 -0.01 4.90
CA THR A 18 -9.20 1.13 4.99
C THR A 18 -7.76 0.70 4.90
N PHE A 19 -7.37 -0.34 5.65
CA PHE A 19 -6.00 -0.84 5.73
C PHE A 19 -5.90 -2.26 5.21
N THR A 20 -4.73 -2.57 4.68
CA THR A 20 -4.30 -3.89 4.27
C THR A 20 -3.10 -4.29 5.13
N ASP A 21 -3.26 -5.38 5.87
CA ASP A 21 -2.20 -5.96 6.69
C ASP A 21 -1.42 -6.98 5.87
N CYS A 22 -0.11 -6.82 5.83
CA CYS A 22 0.80 -7.66 5.07
C CYS A 22 1.80 -8.33 6.01
N LEU A 23 1.88 -9.64 5.96
CA LEU A 23 2.88 -10.42 6.64
C LEU A 23 3.71 -11.16 5.61
N GLY A 24 5.01 -10.95 5.63
CA GLY A 24 5.97 -11.66 4.78
C GLY A 24 6.96 -12.44 5.61
N LYS A 25 7.28 -13.64 5.16
CA LYS A 25 8.23 -14.52 5.81
C LYS A 25 9.09 -15.24 4.77
N GLU A 26 10.39 -15.01 4.85
CA GLU A 26 11.35 -15.87 4.18
C GLU A 26 11.46 -17.21 4.93
N VAL A 27 11.50 -18.32 4.21
CA VAL A 27 11.58 -19.65 4.83
C VAL A 27 12.81 -19.71 5.75
N GLY A 28 12.57 -20.05 7.03
CA GLY A 28 13.62 -20.15 8.06
C GLY A 28 13.97 -18.84 8.77
N LYS A 29 13.34 -17.71 8.42
CA LYS A 29 13.56 -16.40 9.07
C LYS A 29 12.33 -15.90 9.83
N LYS A 30 12.49 -14.79 10.55
CA LYS A 30 11.39 -14.11 11.24
C LYS A 30 10.44 -13.46 10.23
N GLU A 31 9.18 -13.36 10.61
CA GLU A 31 8.17 -12.64 9.87
C GLU A 31 8.36 -11.11 9.95
N ILE A 32 8.01 -10.43 8.88
CA ILE A 32 7.96 -8.97 8.80
C ILE A 32 6.52 -8.57 8.54
N ARG A 33 6.05 -7.56 9.25
CA ARG A 33 4.69 -7.04 9.13
C ARG A 33 4.71 -5.61 8.64
N GLU A 34 3.84 -5.32 7.70
CA GLU A 34 3.58 -3.98 7.19
C GLU A 34 2.08 -3.74 7.09
N LYS A 35 1.72 -2.49 7.23
CA LYS A 35 0.36 -2.01 7.04
C LYS A 35 0.36 -0.88 6.03
N VAL A 36 -0.45 -1.02 4.98
CA VAL A 36 -0.62 -0.01 3.95
C VAL A 36 -2.08 0.34 3.80
N LEU A 37 -2.39 1.46 3.16
CA LEU A 37 -3.78 1.76 2.84
C LEU A 37 -4.29 0.83 1.73
N SER A 38 -5.54 0.37 1.86
CA SER A 38 -6.16 -0.55 0.89
C SER A 38 -6.29 0.04 -0.51
N ARG A 39 -6.09 1.35 -0.66
CA ARG A 39 -6.01 2.05 -1.95
C ARG A 39 -4.64 1.90 -2.65
N GLY A 40 -3.69 1.20 -2.05
CA GLY A 40 -2.34 1.05 -2.59
C GLY A 40 -1.46 2.26 -2.37
N SER A 41 -1.58 2.89 -1.20
CA SER A 41 -0.86 4.10 -0.85
C SER A 41 -0.26 4.06 0.56
N LEU A 42 0.66 4.98 0.83
CA LEU A 42 1.27 5.24 2.12
C LEU A 42 0.80 6.61 2.63
N THR A 43 0.75 6.80 3.95
CA THR A 43 0.48 8.11 4.55
C THR A 43 1.68 8.61 5.31
N ALA A 44 1.83 9.94 5.34
CA ALA A 44 2.85 10.60 6.13
C ALA A 44 2.39 12.00 6.58
N LYS A 45 2.87 12.41 7.75
CA LYS A 45 2.67 13.78 8.24
C LYS A 45 3.83 14.66 7.78
N VAL A 46 3.51 15.81 7.20
CA VAL A 46 4.51 16.82 6.84
C VAL A 46 4.86 17.60 8.11
N VAL A 47 6.11 17.55 8.52
CA VAL A 47 6.61 18.28 9.69
C VAL A 47 7.03 19.69 9.29
N GLU A 48 7.63 19.84 8.10
CA GLU A 48 8.14 21.10 7.62
C GLU A 48 8.23 21.11 6.09
N GLN A 49 7.86 22.20 5.46
CA GLN A 49 8.16 22.46 4.06
C GLN A 49 9.51 23.19 3.96
N LEU A 50 10.51 22.51 3.43
CA LEU A 50 11.88 23.02 3.35
C LEU A 50 12.10 23.94 2.15
N SER A 51 11.40 23.66 1.05
CA SER A 51 11.45 24.43 -0.20
C SER A 51 10.24 24.10 -1.08
N ASP A 52 10.19 24.67 -2.28
CA ASP A 52 9.17 24.28 -3.27
C ASP A 52 9.32 22.84 -3.76
N PHE A 53 10.45 22.20 -3.55
CA PHE A 53 10.71 20.84 -4.02
C PHE A 53 10.91 19.82 -2.89
N GLU A 54 11.00 20.26 -1.64
CA GLU A 54 11.36 19.37 -0.53
C GLU A 54 10.49 19.60 0.70
N ILE A 55 10.09 18.49 1.29
CA ILE A 55 9.38 18.46 2.57
C ILE A 55 10.07 17.49 3.52
N LYS A 56 9.97 17.78 4.81
CA LYS A 56 10.38 16.88 5.88
C LYS A 56 9.17 16.16 6.44
N LEU A 57 9.24 14.84 6.50
CA LEU A 57 8.20 13.99 7.05
C LEU A 57 8.44 13.66 8.53
N GLY A 58 7.39 13.21 9.21
CA GLY A 58 7.47 12.73 10.58
C GLY A 58 8.30 11.45 10.73
N ASN A 59 8.72 11.17 11.98
CA ASN A 59 9.55 10.03 12.30
C ASN A 59 8.88 8.67 12.07
N GLU A 60 7.54 8.64 12.01
CA GLU A 60 6.75 7.47 11.65
C GLU A 60 7.00 6.98 10.22
N SER A 61 7.47 7.89 9.34
CA SER A 61 7.87 7.52 7.97
C SER A 61 9.25 6.90 8.00
N ASP A 62 9.29 5.57 7.95
CA ASP A 62 10.52 4.77 8.09
C ASP A 62 10.79 3.86 6.89
N TRP A 63 10.16 4.16 5.74
CA TRP A 63 10.36 3.37 4.52
C TRP A 63 11.81 3.34 4.10
N PRO A 64 12.29 2.26 3.47
CA PRO A 64 13.65 2.20 2.94
C PRO A 64 13.94 3.35 1.98
N ASN A 65 15.22 3.76 1.89
CA ASN A 65 15.66 4.81 0.99
C ASN A 65 15.12 4.60 -0.42
N ASN A 66 14.56 5.68 -0.97
CA ASN A 66 13.99 5.72 -2.31
C ASN A 66 12.82 4.75 -2.57
N PHE A 67 12.28 4.08 -1.56
CA PHE A 67 11.13 3.20 -1.74
C PHE A 67 9.94 3.91 -2.40
N PRO A 68 9.52 5.12 -1.96
CA PRO A 68 8.41 5.82 -2.58
C PRO A 68 8.78 6.60 -3.86
N SER A 69 10.00 6.45 -4.41
CA SER A 69 10.36 7.13 -5.66
C SER A 69 9.43 6.70 -6.79
N GLY A 70 8.90 7.68 -7.51
CA GLY A 70 7.92 7.46 -8.56
C GLY A 70 6.46 7.48 -8.06
N PHE A 71 6.22 7.43 -6.75
CA PHE A 71 4.86 7.59 -6.21
C PHE A 71 4.35 9.01 -6.47
N LYS A 72 3.04 9.16 -6.42
CA LYS A 72 2.37 10.44 -6.68
C LYS A 72 1.64 10.91 -5.45
N ILE A 73 1.66 12.21 -5.20
CA ILE A 73 0.79 12.87 -4.23
C ILE A 73 -0.17 13.83 -4.93
N PHE A 74 -1.35 14.00 -4.36
CA PHE A 74 -2.34 14.98 -4.79
C PHE A 74 -2.56 15.94 -3.61
N LEU A 75 -2.29 17.22 -3.80
CA LEU A 75 -2.35 18.21 -2.71
C LEU A 75 -3.76 18.74 -2.44
N THR A 76 -4.65 18.65 -3.42
CA THR A 76 -6.06 19.02 -3.29
C THR A 76 -6.94 18.14 -4.15
N GLU A 77 -8.21 17.96 -3.75
CA GLU A 77 -9.20 17.23 -4.57
C GLU A 77 -9.53 17.95 -5.88
N ILE A 78 -9.29 19.27 -5.94
CA ILE A 78 -9.63 20.12 -7.09
C ILE A 78 -8.47 20.18 -8.09
N ASP A 79 -7.22 20.21 -7.60
CA ASP A 79 -6.04 20.20 -8.46
C ASP A 79 -5.58 18.77 -8.70
N GLN A 80 -5.99 18.21 -9.83
CA GLN A 80 -5.60 16.85 -10.25
C GLN A 80 -4.13 16.75 -10.68
N THR A 81 -3.33 17.80 -10.49
CA THR A 81 -1.91 17.76 -10.82
C THR A 81 -1.19 16.92 -9.77
N ALA A 82 -0.83 15.71 -10.16
CA ALA A 82 -0.07 14.81 -9.32
C ALA A 82 1.40 15.25 -9.28
N LEU A 83 1.94 15.44 -8.08
CA LEU A 83 3.37 15.62 -7.87
C LEU A 83 4.05 14.26 -7.75
N LYS A 84 5.10 14.06 -8.51
CA LYS A 84 5.86 12.82 -8.49
C LYS A 84 7.01 12.92 -7.47
N VAL A 85 7.13 11.91 -6.64
CA VAL A 85 8.27 11.75 -5.73
C VAL A 85 9.51 11.40 -6.55
N GLU A 86 10.56 12.22 -6.43
CA GLU A 86 11.87 11.99 -7.04
C GLU A 86 12.73 11.11 -6.15
N SER A 87 12.86 11.46 -4.87
CA SER A 87 13.70 10.73 -3.92
C SER A 87 13.18 10.81 -2.49
N TRP A 88 13.63 9.87 -1.67
CA TRP A 88 13.35 9.78 -0.26
C TRP A 88 14.61 9.36 0.50
N ASN A 89 14.89 10.04 1.58
CA ASN A 89 15.97 9.68 2.50
C ASN A 89 15.40 9.41 3.90
N VAL A 90 15.55 8.17 4.37
CA VAL A 90 14.97 7.71 5.65
C VAL A 90 15.67 8.32 6.87
N GLU A 91 16.94 8.69 6.78
CA GLU A 91 17.70 9.28 7.89
C GLU A 91 17.34 10.74 8.11
N THR A 92 17.32 11.52 7.03
CA THR A 92 16.99 12.95 7.09
C THR A 92 15.49 13.22 7.10
N LYS A 93 14.67 12.22 6.75
CA LYS A 93 13.21 12.33 6.57
C LYS A 93 12.81 13.31 5.46
N ILE A 94 13.66 13.52 4.48
CA ILE A 94 13.41 14.45 3.38
C ILE A 94 12.83 13.69 2.18
N LEU A 95 11.68 14.16 1.74
CA LEU A 95 11.01 13.76 0.50
C LEU A 95 11.17 14.87 -0.52
N ARG A 96 11.70 14.54 -1.70
CA ARG A 96 11.90 15.47 -2.81
C ARG A 96 10.97 15.15 -3.96
N PHE A 97 10.44 16.21 -4.58
CA PHE A 97 9.56 16.12 -5.75
C PHE A 97 10.30 16.48 -7.03
N SER A 98 9.89 15.91 -8.15
CA SER A 98 10.40 16.24 -9.49
C SER A 98 9.91 17.59 -10.00
N GLU A 99 8.82 18.11 -9.42
CA GLU A 99 8.20 19.39 -9.78
C GLU A 99 7.95 20.23 -8.53
N ALA A 100 7.85 21.54 -8.71
CA ALA A 100 7.60 22.46 -7.60
C ALA A 100 6.20 22.29 -6.99
N LEU A 101 6.13 22.34 -5.67
CA LEU A 101 4.89 22.46 -4.92
C LEU A 101 4.15 23.74 -5.34
N ARG A 102 2.93 23.59 -5.82
CA ARG A 102 2.10 24.74 -6.22
C ARG A 102 1.33 25.36 -5.05
N LYS A 103 1.36 24.70 -3.92
CA LYS A 103 0.73 25.15 -2.68
C LYS A 103 1.76 25.87 -1.81
N SER A 104 1.39 27.01 -1.25
CA SER A 104 2.30 27.90 -0.53
C SER A 104 2.81 27.33 0.79
N GLU A 105 2.04 26.45 1.45
CA GLU A 105 2.41 25.85 2.74
C GLU A 105 1.61 24.59 3.00
N ILE A 106 2.32 23.50 3.31
CA ILE A 106 1.71 22.20 3.64
C ILE A 106 2.21 21.62 4.97
N THR A 107 2.96 22.41 5.75
CA THR A 107 3.40 22.02 7.08
C THR A 107 2.22 21.65 7.97
N GLY A 108 2.32 20.52 8.65
CA GLY A 108 1.28 19.99 9.52
C GLY A 108 0.20 19.17 8.81
N GLU A 109 0.17 19.15 7.48
CA GLU A 109 -0.77 18.32 6.72
C GLU A 109 -0.37 16.84 6.71
N THR A 110 -1.37 15.98 6.53
CA THR A 110 -1.15 14.57 6.20
C THR A 110 -1.26 14.42 4.71
N ILE A 111 -0.23 13.85 4.10
CA ILE A 111 -0.19 13.54 2.68
C ILE A 111 -0.37 12.06 2.44
N GLU A 112 -0.86 11.70 1.27
CA GLU A 112 -1.00 10.33 0.81
C GLU A 112 -0.16 10.13 -0.45
N LEU A 113 0.71 9.12 -0.40
CA LEU A 113 1.61 8.76 -1.49
C LEU A 113 1.05 7.53 -2.22
N PHE A 114 0.55 7.73 -3.42
CA PHE A 114 -0.04 6.68 -4.26
C PHE A 114 1.03 5.94 -5.05
N SER A 115 1.14 4.65 -4.83
CA SER A 115 2.15 3.81 -5.49
C SER A 115 1.81 3.48 -6.95
N GLY A 116 0.52 3.50 -7.31
CA GLY A 116 0.02 2.94 -8.55
C GLY A 116 -0.12 1.42 -8.54
N TRP A 117 0.21 0.76 -7.42
CA TRP A 117 0.03 -0.68 -7.21
C TRP A 117 -1.17 -0.95 -6.33
N GLU A 118 -1.74 -2.15 -6.48
CA GLU A 118 -2.71 -2.65 -5.50
C GLU A 118 -2.04 -2.86 -4.13
N ALA A 119 -2.81 -2.71 -3.06
CA ALA A 119 -2.29 -2.79 -1.69
C ALA A 119 -1.51 -4.08 -1.38
N PRO A 120 -1.93 -5.28 -1.83
CA PRO A 120 -1.14 -6.50 -1.63
C PRO A 120 0.26 -6.42 -2.26
N ILE A 121 0.36 -5.83 -3.45
CA ILE A 121 1.64 -5.67 -4.14
C ILE A 121 2.50 -4.61 -3.45
N LEU A 122 1.91 -3.49 -3.04
CA LEU A 122 2.62 -2.45 -2.29
C LEU A 122 3.21 -3.03 -0.99
N GLY A 123 2.40 -3.73 -0.19
CA GLY A 123 2.84 -4.32 1.07
C GLY A 123 3.95 -5.37 0.88
N MET A 124 3.80 -6.25 -0.11
CA MET A 124 4.83 -7.22 -0.47
C MET A 124 6.16 -6.54 -0.84
N ARG A 125 6.10 -5.52 -1.72
CA ARG A 125 7.29 -4.80 -2.17
C ARG A 125 7.96 -4.03 -1.03
N LEU A 126 7.19 -3.46 -0.11
CA LEU A 126 7.72 -2.78 1.06
C LEU A 126 8.49 -3.76 1.97
N ILE A 127 7.92 -4.94 2.23
CA ILE A 127 8.57 -6.00 3.02
C ILE A 127 9.87 -6.46 2.35
N LEU A 128 9.86 -6.72 1.05
CA LEU A 128 11.06 -7.10 0.32
C LEU A 128 12.13 -6.00 0.34
N ALA A 129 11.73 -4.74 0.19
CA ALA A 129 12.64 -3.59 0.25
C ALA A 129 13.33 -3.46 1.62
N ARG A 130 12.64 -3.77 2.73
CA ARG A 130 13.24 -3.76 4.07
C ARG A 130 14.34 -4.81 4.24
N THR A 131 14.28 -5.88 3.49
CA THR A 131 15.30 -6.94 3.50
C THR A 131 16.30 -6.82 2.36
N MET A 132 16.24 -5.73 1.59
CA MET A 132 17.08 -5.47 0.41
C MET A 132 16.96 -6.56 -0.67
N GLN A 133 15.82 -7.27 -0.70
CA GLN A 133 15.54 -8.32 -1.69
C GLN A 133 14.91 -7.74 -2.94
N LYS A 134 15.28 -8.28 -4.09
CA LYS A 134 14.60 -8.00 -5.35
C LYS A 134 13.55 -9.06 -5.61
N GLN A 135 12.38 -8.64 -6.05
CA GLN A 135 11.28 -9.55 -6.39
C GLN A 135 11.70 -10.60 -7.44
N SER A 136 12.57 -10.22 -8.38
CA SER A 136 13.12 -11.12 -9.41
C SER A 136 13.91 -12.30 -8.85
N ASP A 137 14.48 -12.15 -7.65
CA ASP A 137 15.39 -13.13 -7.05
C ASP A 137 14.65 -14.04 -6.06
N CYS A 138 13.33 -13.89 -5.95
CA CYS A 138 12.49 -14.57 -4.99
C CYS A 138 11.40 -15.40 -5.68
N GLN A 139 11.17 -16.61 -5.16
CA GLN A 139 9.94 -17.33 -5.40
C GLN A 139 8.88 -16.86 -4.41
N ILE A 140 7.81 -16.26 -4.90
CA ILE A 140 6.77 -15.67 -4.07
C ILE A 140 5.55 -16.58 -4.03
N ARG A 141 5.10 -16.93 -2.82
CA ARG A 141 3.84 -17.60 -2.55
C ARG A 141 2.94 -16.64 -1.77
N MET A 142 1.81 -16.27 -2.34
CA MET A 142 0.91 -15.29 -1.74
C MET A 142 -0.44 -15.90 -1.43
N ARG A 143 -0.93 -15.64 -0.21
CA ARG A 143 -2.28 -15.98 0.24
C ARG A 143 -3.01 -14.68 0.57
N LEU A 144 -4.15 -14.48 -0.08
CA LEU A 144 -4.97 -13.28 0.05
C LEU A 144 -6.25 -13.63 0.81
N ALA A 145 -6.58 -12.81 1.80
CA ALA A 145 -7.87 -12.76 2.46
C ALA A 145 -8.48 -11.36 2.29
N THR A 146 -9.79 -11.26 2.33
CA THR A 146 -10.48 -9.99 2.29
C THR A 146 -11.68 -9.99 3.22
N THR A 147 -11.80 -8.94 4.02
CA THR A 147 -12.98 -8.69 4.88
C THR A 147 -13.99 -7.76 4.21
N ARG A 148 -13.74 -7.33 2.97
CA ARG A 148 -14.63 -6.38 2.24
C ARG A 148 -16.05 -6.90 2.11
N CYS A 149 -16.24 -8.19 1.81
CA CYS A 149 -17.56 -8.77 1.68
C CYS A 149 -18.30 -8.78 3.02
N THR A 150 -17.61 -9.13 4.10
CA THR A 150 -18.19 -9.12 5.46
C THR A 150 -18.55 -7.71 5.88
N ASN A 151 -17.68 -6.74 5.64
CA ASN A 151 -17.93 -5.33 5.96
C ASN A 151 -19.11 -4.78 5.13
N ALA A 152 -19.14 -5.06 3.83
CA ALA A 152 -20.26 -4.65 2.97
C ALA A 152 -21.59 -5.22 3.44
N LEU A 153 -21.61 -6.47 3.93
CA LEU A 153 -22.78 -7.10 4.50
C LEU A 153 -23.21 -6.44 5.81
N LEU A 154 -22.27 -6.11 6.69
CA LEU A 154 -22.55 -5.48 7.98
C LEU A 154 -23.00 -4.02 7.84
N GLU A 155 -22.48 -3.31 6.83
CA GLU A 155 -22.78 -1.90 6.55
C GLU A 155 -23.94 -1.71 5.58
N ASP A 156 -24.52 -2.80 5.07
CA ASP A 156 -25.57 -2.81 4.02
C ASP A 156 -25.20 -1.98 2.77
N THR A 157 -23.90 -1.95 2.45
CA THR A 157 -23.34 -1.15 1.34
C THR A 157 -23.09 -1.96 0.07
N GLY A 158 -23.39 -3.26 0.07
CA GLY A 158 -23.21 -4.16 -1.06
C GLY A 158 -24.20 -3.90 -2.20
N GLN A 159 -23.81 -4.27 -3.43
CA GLN A 159 -24.77 -4.34 -4.53
C GLN A 159 -25.80 -5.44 -4.23
N LYS A 160 -27.08 -5.12 -4.46
CA LYS A 160 -28.16 -6.10 -4.26
C LYS A 160 -28.03 -7.21 -5.32
N PRO A 161 -27.73 -8.46 -4.92
CA PRO A 161 -27.66 -9.55 -5.87
C PRO A 161 -29.05 -9.92 -6.36
N VAL A 162 -29.15 -10.30 -7.63
CA VAL A 162 -30.34 -10.92 -8.18
C VAL A 162 -30.09 -12.41 -8.33
N LEU A 163 -30.83 -13.21 -7.60
CA LEU A 163 -30.72 -14.65 -7.65
C LEU A 163 -31.78 -15.24 -8.61
N PHE A 164 -31.32 -15.90 -9.65
CA PHE A 164 -32.18 -16.66 -10.56
C PHE A 164 -32.19 -18.13 -10.11
N LEU A 165 -33.33 -18.62 -9.70
CA LEU A 165 -33.51 -20.03 -9.33
C LEU A 165 -34.40 -20.74 -10.33
N THR A 166 -34.12 -22.01 -10.60
CA THR A 166 -35.01 -22.87 -11.35
C THR A 166 -36.25 -23.15 -10.51
N GLN A 167 -37.45 -23.05 -11.10
CA GLN A 167 -38.70 -23.38 -10.43
C GLN A 167 -38.65 -24.82 -9.91
N GLY A 168 -38.94 -25.03 -8.64
CA GLY A 168 -38.98 -26.38 -8.01
C GLY A 168 -37.96 -26.59 -6.89
N PHE A 169 -37.16 -25.58 -6.53
CA PHE A 169 -36.22 -25.65 -5.40
C PHE A 169 -36.47 -24.52 -4.38
N PRO A 170 -37.64 -24.49 -3.69
CA PRO A 170 -37.94 -23.41 -2.73
C PRO A 170 -37.04 -23.44 -1.48
N ASP A 171 -36.48 -24.62 -1.14
CA ASP A 171 -35.75 -24.85 0.11
C ASP A 171 -34.31 -24.34 0.07
N LEU A 172 -33.80 -23.87 -1.08
CA LEU A 172 -32.45 -23.28 -1.23
C LEU A 172 -32.32 -21.91 -0.55
N MET A 173 -33.39 -21.31 -0.10
CA MET A 173 -33.41 -20.00 0.55
C MET A 173 -33.51 -20.07 2.08
N GLU A 174 -33.56 -21.26 2.67
CA GLU A 174 -33.66 -21.47 4.13
C GLU A 174 -32.35 -21.90 4.80
N ILE A 175 -31.19 -21.58 4.18
CA ILE A 175 -29.89 -21.88 4.77
C ILE A 175 -29.36 -20.65 5.48
#